data_f11965684c96afaca1ed2c8a9ce62cfe
#
_entry.id   f11965684c96afaca1ed2c8a9ce62cfe
#
_cell.length_a   1.000
_cell.length_b   1.000
_cell.length_c   1.000
_cell.angle_alpha   90.00
_cell.angle_beta   90.00
_cell.angle_gamma   90.00
#
_symmetry.space_group_name_H-M   'P 1'
#
loop_
_entity.id
_entity.type
_entity.pdbx_description
1 polymer ?
#
loop_
_entity_poly.entity_id
_entity_poly.type
_entity_poly.pdbx_seq_one_letter_code
_entity_poly.pdbx_strand_id
1 'polypeptide(L)'
;MRTSKRDRIITGALELAHCDGFDSLTFDTLAEHVGLSRGGVIYHFRTKTELLEGIAAAFLERWRTQALAALGGPLEEASRTERIEALTRSVLDGEILPGEVSFMLSATPEAEMLKDAWNTLRREWVGELRELTATQRVALLAVDGWWANRAFDTDGLGPDEPAIADLIVSLVAGNLPDQKLFKPSDKD
;
A
#
# COMPACT_ATOMS: atom_id res chain seq x y z
N MET A 1 -1.12 -3.68 22.65
CA MET A 1 -1.93 -4.82 22.19
C MET A 1 -1.00 -5.99 21.91
N ARG A 2 -1.31 -7.22 22.31
CA ARG A 2 -0.42 -8.36 22.10
C ARG A 2 -0.60 -8.87 20.67
N THR A 3 0.40 -8.69 19.80
CA THR A 3 0.40 -9.19 18.42
C THR A 3 0.09 -10.69 18.39
N SER A 4 -0.86 -11.12 17.60
CA SER A 4 -1.21 -12.54 17.49
C SER A 4 -0.06 -13.34 16.86
N LYS A 5 -0.02 -14.65 17.13
CA LYS A 5 0.98 -15.52 16.48
C LYS A 5 0.80 -15.54 14.96
N ARG A 6 -0.43 -15.44 14.50
CA ARG A 6 -0.77 -15.38 13.08
C ARG A 6 -0.18 -14.13 12.43
N ASP A 7 -0.32 -12.96 13.09
CA ASP A 7 0.23 -11.70 12.57
C ASP A 7 1.76 -11.74 12.56
N ARG A 8 2.41 -12.30 13.61
CA ARG A 8 3.86 -12.53 13.62
C ARG A 8 4.33 -13.38 12.45
N ILE A 9 3.60 -14.42 12.09
CA ILE A 9 3.93 -15.29 10.95
C ILE A 9 3.82 -14.49 9.65
N ILE A 10 2.76 -13.71 9.47
CA ILE A 10 2.57 -12.85 8.28
C ILE A 10 3.70 -11.82 8.18
N THR A 11 4.00 -11.10 9.25
CA THR A 11 5.09 -10.10 9.27
C THR A 11 6.44 -10.73 8.93
N GLY A 12 6.79 -11.84 9.58
CA GLY A 12 8.06 -12.53 9.31
C GLY A 12 8.14 -13.10 7.88
N ALA A 13 7.02 -13.54 7.31
CA ALA A 13 6.99 -13.96 5.91
C ALA A 13 7.27 -12.81 4.94
N LEU A 14 6.75 -11.62 5.25
CA LEU A 14 7.01 -10.40 4.46
C LEU A 14 8.47 -9.93 4.57
N GLU A 15 9.04 -9.99 5.79
CA GLU A 15 10.45 -9.65 6.03
C GLU A 15 11.38 -10.58 5.24
N LEU A 16 11.16 -11.90 5.29
CA LEU A 16 11.94 -12.87 4.51
C LEU A 16 11.77 -12.66 3.00
N ALA A 17 10.54 -12.44 2.55
CA ALA A 17 10.26 -12.25 1.14
C ALA A 17 10.83 -10.94 0.59
N HIS A 18 11.01 -9.93 1.44
CA HIS A 18 11.67 -8.68 1.06
C HIS A 18 13.15 -8.91 0.71
N CYS A 19 13.84 -9.76 1.47
CA CYS A 19 15.26 -10.06 1.25
C CYS A 19 15.50 -11.06 0.12
N ASP A 20 14.73 -12.16 0.10
CA ASP A 20 15.03 -13.36 -0.68
C ASP A 20 13.93 -13.71 -1.72
N GLY A 21 12.87 -12.93 -1.79
CA GLY A 21 11.71 -13.19 -2.65
C GLY A 21 10.76 -14.27 -2.10
N PHE A 22 9.52 -14.29 -2.60
CA PHE A 22 8.48 -15.23 -2.16
C PHE A 22 8.75 -16.67 -2.55
N ASP A 23 9.60 -16.91 -3.56
CA ASP A 23 9.94 -18.27 -3.99
C ASP A 23 10.82 -19.00 -2.96
N SER A 24 11.68 -18.27 -2.25
CA SER A 24 12.54 -18.80 -1.18
C SER A 24 11.80 -19.08 0.13
N LEU A 25 10.59 -18.55 0.30
CA LEU A 25 9.79 -18.68 1.51
C LEU A 25 9.34 -20.13 1.72
N THR A 26 9.87 -20.77 2.77
CA THR A 26 9.47 -22.11 3.23
C THR A 26 8.96 -22.04 4.67
N PHE A 27 8.22 -23.07 5.11
CA PHE A 27 7.77 -23.12 6.50
C PHE A 27 8.91 -23.32 7.50
N ASP A 28 10.02 -23.91 7.06
CA ASP A 28 11.19 -24.12 7.92
C ASP A 28 11.94 -22.79 8.13
N THR A 29 12.25 -22.04 7.05
CA THR A 29 12.87 -20.72 7.14
C THR A 29 12.00 -19.72 7.91
N LEU A 30 10.69 -19.76 7.68
CA LEU A 30 9.74 -18.89 8.36
C LEU A 30 9.63 -19.23 9.86
N ALA A 31 9.58 -20.51 10.23
CA ALA A 31 9.52 -20.94 11.61
C ALA A 31 10.76 -20.49 12.41
N GLU A 32 11.95 -20.65 11.80
CA GLU A 32 13.21 -20.16 12.38
C GLU A 32 13.19 -18.66 12.57
N HIS A 33 12.83 -17.89 11.54
CA HIS A 33 12.79 -16.43 11.55
C HIS A 33 11.83 -15.88 12.62
N VAL A 34 10.62 -16.45 12.73
CA VAL A 34 9.62 -15.98 13.72
C VAL A 34 9.76 -16.61 15.09
N GLY A 35 10.75 -17.48 15.32
CA GLY A 35 10.97 -18.14 16.61
C GLY A 35 9.81 -19.06 17.02
N LEU A 36 9.24 -19.80 16.07
CA LEU A 36 8.21 -20.82 16.27
C LEU A 36 8.73 -22.17 15.79
N SER A 37 8.07 -23.26 16.21
CA SER A 37 8.30 -24.56 15.57
C SER A 37 7.60 -24.59 14.20
N ARG A 38 8.11 -25.43 13.27
CA ARG A 38 7.43 -25.69 11.99
C ARG A 38 5.97 -26.11 12.19
N GLY A 39 5.68 -26.96 13.19
CA GLY A 39 4.30 -27.34 13.54
C GLY A 39 3.48 -26.16 14.04
N GLY A 40 4.10 -25.18 14.70
CA GLY A 40 3.47 -23.94 15.13
C GLY A 40 3.06 -23.05 13.96
N VAL A 41 3.87 -23.00 12.88
CA VAL A 41 3.50 -22.28 11.65
C VAL A 41 2.39 -23.03 10.91
N ILE A 42 2.52 -24.37 10.74
CA ILE A 42 1.53 -25.21 10.07
C ILE A 42 0.17 -25.19 10.78
N TYR A 43 0.14 -25.02 12.09
CA TYR A 43 -1.12 -24.87 12.84
C TYR A 43 -1.92 -23.63 12.38
N HIS A 44 -1.25 -22.56 11.99
CA HIS A 44 -1.88 -21.31 11.54
C HIS A 44 -2.10 -21.27 10.01
N PHE A 45 -1.20 -21.90 9.26
CA PHE A 45 -1.23 -21.93 7.79
C PHE A 45 -0.79 -23.33 7.32
N ARG A 46 -1.73 -24.13 6.83
CA ARG A 46 -1.46 -25.53 6.45
C ARG A 46 -0.68 -25.66 5.16
N THR A 47 -0.83 -24.68 4.27
CA THR A 47 -0.19 -24.66 2.95
C THR A 47 0.45 -23.29 2.68
N LYS A 48 1.39 -23.23 1.72
CA LYS A 48 1.96 -21.95 1.26
C LYS A 48 0.88 -21.06 0.67
N THR A 49 -0.08 -21.60 -0.05
CA THR A 49 -1.25 -20.90 -0.57
C THR A 49 -2.04 -20.22 0.56
N GLU A 50 -2.41 -20.94 1.62
CA GLU A 50 -3.10 -20.35 2.78
C GLU A 50 -2.30 -19.21 3.44
N LEU A 51 -0.97 -19.32 3.47
CA LEU A 51 -0.10 -18.25 3.97
C LEU A 51 -0.14 -17.03 3.06
N LEU A 52 -0.01 -17.21 1.75
CA LEU A 52 -0.05 -16.12 0.76
C LEU A 52 -1.43 -15.44 0.71
N GLU A 53 -2.52 -16.21 0.79
CA GLU A 53 -3.88 -15.67 0.96
C GLU A 53 -4.01 -14.85 2.24
N GLY A 54 -3.41 -15.32 3.34
CA GLY A 54 -3.37 -14.61 4.61
C GLY A 54 -2.61 -13.28 4.52
N ILE A 55 -1.51 -13.25 3.77
CA ILE A 55 -0.74 -12.03 3.49
C ILE A 55 -1.57 -11.06 2.65
N ALA A 56 -2.19 -11.53 1.57
CA ALA A 56 -3.05 -10.70 0.72
C ALA A 56 -4.21 -10.08 1.50
N ALA A 57 -4.88 -10.88 2.33
CA ALA A 57 -5.95 -10.40 3.20
C ALA A 57 -5.47 -9.34 4.21
N ALA A 58 -4.27 -9.51 4.77
CA ALA A 58 -3.70 -8.56 5.72
C ALA A 58 -3.35 -7.22 5.04
N PHE A 59 -2.83 -7.23 3.82
CA PHE A 59 -2.59 -6.01 3.04
C PHE A 59 -3.89 -5.26 2.77
N LEU A 60 -4.91 -5.96 2.26
CA LEU A 60 -6.20 -5.34 1.92
C LEU A 60 -6.87 -4.71 3.15
N GLU A 61 -6.88 -5.43 4.27
CA GLU A 61 -7.44 -4.92 5.52
C GLU A 61 -6.68 -3.69 6.04
N ARG A 62 -5.36 -3.71 5.95
CA ARG A 62 -4.52 -2.56 6.32
C ARG A 62 -4.83 -1.34 5.45
N TRP A 63 -4.84 -1.49 4.14
CA TRP A 63 -5.15 -0.39 3.22
C TRP A 63 -6.53 0.20 3.47
N ARG A 64 -7.53 -0.67 3.68
CA ARG A 64 -8.89 -0.24 4.02
C ARG A 64 -8.92 0.54 5.34
N THR A 65 -8.26 0.02 6.36
CA THR A 65 -8.19 0.65 7.69
C THR A 65 -7.50 2.02 7.62
N GLN A 66 -6.40 2.13 6.89
CA GLN A 66 -5.68 3.39 6.71
C GLN A 66 -6.54 4.41 5.95
N ALA A 67 -7.23 3.99 4.88
CA ALA A 67 -8.10 4.87 4.11
C ALA A 67 -9.30 5.35 4.95
N LEU A 68 -9.94 4.47 5.75
CA LEU A 68 -11.02 4.85 6.66
C LEU A 68 -10.54 5.80 7.76
N ALA A 69 -9.34 5.58 8.31
CA ALA A 69 -8.74 6.48 9.29
C ALA A 69 -8.47 7.87 8.70
N ALA A 70 -7.98 7.93 7.46
CA ALA A 70 -7.77 9.19 6.75
C ALA A 70 -9.09 9.91 6.42
N LEU A 71 -10.17 9.16 6.15
CA LEU A 71 -11.49 9.73 5.88
C LEU A 71 -12.12 10.33 7.15
N GLY A 72 -11.92 9.71 8.30
CA GLY A 72 -12.43 10.19 9.58
C GLY A 72 -13.94 10.04 9.79
N GLY A 73 -14.64 9.33 8.88
CA GLY A 73 -16.08 9.12 8.93
C GLY A 73 -16.53 7.93 8.08
N PRO A 74 -17.85 7.65 8.04
CA PRO A 74 -18.39 6.56 7.23
C PRO A 74 -18.26 6.84 5.73
N LEU A 75 -17.88 5.82 4.96
CA LEU A 75 -17.64 5.91 3.52
C LEU A 75 -18.90 6.37 2.76
N GLU A 76 -20.07 5.93 3.23
CA GLU A 76 -21.36 6.19 2.61
C GLU A 76 -21.78 7.67 2.66
N GLU A 77 -21.29 8.40 3.65
CA GLU A 77 -21.59 9.82 3.86
C GLU A 77 -20.60 10.75 3.14
N ALA A 78 -19.45 10.21 2.74
CA ALA A 78 -18.39 10.98 2.12
C ALA A 78 -18.67 11.22 0.63
N SER A 79 -18.40 12.43 0.16
CA SER A 79 -18.38 12.76 -1.25
C SER A 79 -17.26 12.01 -1.97
N ARG A 80 -17.37 11.89 -3.31
CA ARG A 80 -16.32 11.26 -4.11
C ARG A 80 -14.95 11.91 -3.90
N THR A 81 -14.89 13.23 -3.85
CA THR A 81 -13.63 13.97 -3.66
C THR A 81 -13.00 13.65 -2.31
N GLU A 82 -13.79 13.64 -1.23
CA GLU A 82 -13.30 13.27 0.10
C GLU A 82 -12.77 11.83 0.13
N ARG A 83 -13.46 10.90 -0.55
CA ARG A 83 -12.99 9.50 -0.64
C ARG A 83 -11.68 9.38 -1.41
N ILE A 84 -11.54 10.07 -2.55
CA ILE A 84 -10.29 10.08 -3.33
C ILE A 84 -9.17 10.71 -2.51
N GLU A 85 -9.44 11.82 -1.82
CA GLU A 85 -8.45 12.49 -0.96
C GLU A 85 -8.01 11.58 0.18
N ALA A 86 -8.94 10.94 0.88
CA ALA A 86 -8.63 10.02 1.98
C ALA A 86 -7.81 8.82 1.51
N LEU A 87 -8.17 8.20 0.38
CA LEU A 87 -7.39 7.12 -0.21
C LEU A 87 -5.99 7.60 -0.62
N THR A 88 -5.87 8.79 -1.19
CA THR A 88 -4.59 9.42 -1.54
C THR A 88 -3.73 9.62 -0.29
N ARG A 89 -4.26 10.25 0.76
CA ARG A 89 -3.54 10.47 2.02
C ARG A 89 -3.12 9.17 2.69
N SER A 90 -3.97 8.15 2.66
CA SER A 90 -3.64 6.84 3.26
C SER A 90 -2.38 6.20 2.65
N VAL A 91 -2.06 6.52 1.40
CA VAL A 91 -0.82 6.06 0.74
C VAL A 91 0.34 7.02 1.01
N LEU A 92 0.10 8.33 0.93
CA LEU A 92 1.16 9.35 1.13
C LEU A 92 1.71 9.31 2.57
N ASP A 93 0.82 9.20 3.56
CA ASP A 93 1.15 9.21 4.99
C ASP A 93 1.29 7.80 5.57
N GLY A 94 0.91 6.78 4.81
CA GLY A 94 0.87 5.39 5.25
C GLY A 94 2.25 4.75 5.35
N GLU A 95 2.35 3.74 6.19
CA GLU A 95 3.50 2.86 6.25
C GLU A 95 3.41 1.81 5.13
N ILE A 96 4.51 1.62 4.42
CA ILE A 96 4.67 0.54 3.43
C ILE A 96 5.41 -0.60 4.11
N LEU A 97 4.83 -1.80 4.06
CA LEU A 97 5.48 -2.96 4.66
C LEU A 97 6.59 -3.51 3.77
N PRO A 98 7.68 -4.01 4.37
CA PRO A 98 8.68 -4.77 3.64
C PRO A 98 8.02 -5.89 2.83
N GLY A 99 8.47 -6.10 1.59
CA GLY A 99 7.96 -7.14 0.72
C GLY A 99 6.58 -6.88 0.07
N GLU A 100 5.90 -5.77 0.38
CA GLU A 100 4.59 -5.43 -0.22
C GLU A 100 4.68 -5.34 -1.74
N VAL A 101 5.66 -4.61 -2.26
CA VAL A 101 5.90 -4.52 -3.71
C VAL A 101 6.34 -5.85 -4.30
N SER A 102 7.26 -6.55 -3.63
CA SER A 102 7.70 -7.88 -4.09
C SER A 102 6.54 -8.85 -4.22
N PHE A 103 5.56 -8.80 -3.28
CA PHE A 103 4.34 -9.60 -3.37
C PHE A 103 3.47 -9.15 -4.56
N MET A 104 3.19 -7.85 -4.68
CA MET A 104 2.36 -7.30 -5.77
C MET A 104 2.95 -7.57 -7.16
N LEU A 105 4.28 -7.63 -7.29
CA LEU A 105 4.96 -7.91 -8.55
C LEU A 105 5.22 -9.40 -8.78
N SER A 106 4.96 -10.27 -7.80
CA SER A 106 5.12 -11.71 -7.96
C SER A 106 4.08 -12.27 -8.95
N ALA A 107 4.46 -13.35 -9.64
CA ALA A 107 3.58 -14.05 -10.59
C ALA A 107 2.78 -15.18 -9.91
N THR A 108 2.36 -14.98 -8.67
CA THR A 108 1.56 -15.95 -7.93
C THR A 108 0.06 -15.70 -8.12
N PRO A 109 -0.79 -16.75 -8.09
CA PRO A 109 -2.24 -16.58 -8.14
C PRO A 109 -2.76 -15.67 -7.02
N GLU A 110 -2.16 -15.73 -5.82
CA GLU A 110 -2.53 -14.94 -4.67
C GLU A 110 -2.19 -13.44 -4.84
N ALA A 111 -1.10 -13.14 -5.55
CA ALA A 111 -0.78 -11.76 -5.93
C ALA A 111 -1.80 -11.20 -6.94
N GLU A 112 -2.24 -12.00 -7.90
CA GLU A 112 -3.31 -11.61 -8.82
C GLU A 112 -4.64 -11.38 -8.07
N MET A 113 -4.99 -12.26 -7.13
CA MET A 113 -6.16 -12.07 -6.26
C MET A 113 -6.06 -10.75 -5.46
N LEU A 114 -4.88 -10.40 -4.95
CA LEU A 114 -4.68 -9.13 -4.23
C LEU A 114 -4.83 -7.93 -5.17
N LYS A 115 -4.29 -8.00 -6.38
CA LYS A 115 -4.47 -6.93 -7.40
C LYS A 115 -5.95 -6.72 -7.73
N ASP A 116 -6.71 -7.80 -7.90
CA ASP A 116 -8.15 -7.73 -8.15
C ASP A 116 -8.93 -7.16 -6.96
N ALA A 117 -8.56 -7.56 -5.75
CA ALA A 117 -9.16 -7.03 -4.53
C ALA A 117 -8.82 -5.54 -4.34
N TRP A 118 -7.58 -5.12 -4.61
CA TRP A 118 -7.17 -3.72 -4.64
C TRP A 118 -7.96 -2.91 -5.67
N ASN A 119 -8.09 -3.41 -6.90
CA ASN A 119 -8.87 -2.76 -7.95
C ASN A 119 -10.35 -2.62 -7.57
N THR A 120 -10.89 -3.57 -6.82
CA THR A 120 -12.27 -3.52 -6.30
C THR A 120 -12.39 -2.45 -5.22
N LEU A 121 -11.50 -2.42 -4.24
CA LEU A 121 -11.45 -1.39 -3.20
C LEU A 121 -11.28 0.00 -3.84
N ARG A 122 -10.34 0.14 -4.78
CA ARG A 122 -10.12 1.41 -5.49
C ARG A 122 -11.39 1.88 -6.21
N ARG A 123 -12.13 0.99 -6.86
CA ARG A 123 -13.41 1.33 -7.50
C ARG A 123 -14.48 1.78 -6.51
N GLU A 124 -14.57 1.12 -5.36
CA GLU A 124 -15.48 1.49 -4.28
C GLU A 124 -15.23 2.94 -3.80
N TRP A 125 -13.96 3.31 -3.65
CA TRP A 125 -13.55 4.62 -3.15
C TRP A 125 -13.57 5.72 -4.21
N VAL A 126 -13.06 5.42 -5.39
CA VAL A 126 -12.79 6.40 -6.45
C VAL A 126 -13.93 6.45 -7.48
N GLY A 127 -14.62 5.33 -7.68
CA GLY A 127 -15.58 5.15 -8.78
C GLY A 127 -14.88 4.78 -10.09
N GLU A 128 -15.58 4.94 -11.20
CA GLU A 128 -15.04 4.61 -12.52
C GLU A 128 -14.02 5.65 -12.99
N LEU A 129 -12.86 5.19 -13.47
CA LEU A 129 -11.77 6.07 -13.91
C LEU A 129 -12.20 7.05 -15.01
N ARG A 130 -13.15 6.67 -15.88
CA ARG A 130 -13.66 7.55 -16.94
C ARG A 130 -14.40 8.77 -16.42
N GLU A 131 -14.89 8.73 -15.18
CA GLU A 131 -15.65 9.81 -14.54
C GLU A 131 -14.77 10.80 -13.79
N LEU A 132 -13.47 10.51 -13.69
CA LEU A 132 -12.51 11.37 -13.02
C LEU A 132 -12.04 12.50 -13.93
N THR A 133 -11.77 13.65 -13.33
CA THR A 133 -11.07 14.75 -14.00
C THR A 133 -9.65 14.37 -14.37
N ALA A 134 -9.03 15.11 -15.28
CA ALA A 134 -7.63 14.90 -15.65
C ALA A 134 -6.69 15.06 -14.44
N THR A 135 -6.97 16.06 -13.58
CA THR A 135 -6.18 16.32 -12.34
C THR A 135 -6.27 15.15 -11.36
N GLN A 136 -7.46 14.60 -11.13
CA GLN A 136 -7.65 13.43 -10.29
C GLN A 136 -6.93 12.19 -10.82
N ARG A 137 -6.93 11.97 -12.15
CA ARG A 137 -6.17 10.87 -12.75
C ARG A 137 -4.66 11.05 -12.57
N VAL A 138 -4.16 12.27 -12.73
CA VAL A 138 -2.74 12.59 -12.49
C VAL A 138 -2.38 12.37 -11.02
N ALA A 139 -3.24 12.80 -10.09
CA ALA A 139 -3.04 12.54 -8.66
C ALA A 139 -2.92 11.05 -8.34
N LEU A 140 -3.81 10.22 -8.89
CA LEU A 140 -3.76 8.77 -8.68
C LEU A 140 -2.50 8.13 -9.26
N LEU A 141 -2.06 8.54 -10.46
CA LEU A 141 -0.79 8.08 -11.04
C LEU A 141 0.42 8.51 -10.20
N ALA A 142 0.38 9.73 -9.65
CA ALA A 142 1.43 10.24 -8.76
C ALA A 142 1.49 9.44 -7.45
N VAL A 143 0.34 9.08 -6.88
CA VAL A 143 0.25 8.21 -5.69
C VAL A 143 0.81 6.81 -5.96
N ASP A 144 0.49 6.21 -7.11
CA ASP A 144 1.05 4.91 -7.49
C ASP A 144 2.60 5.00 -7.62
N GLY A 145 3.12 6.10 -8.20
CA GLY A 145 4.55 6.39 -8.27
C GLY A 145 5.18 6.64 -6.89
N TRP A 146 4.50 7.37 -6.02
CA TRP A 146 4.93 7.62 -4.63
C TRP A 146 5.09 6.31 -3.86
N TRP A 147 4.06 5.45 -3.89
CA TRP A 147 4.10 4.14 -3.26
C TRP A 147 5.28 3.30 -3.78
N ALA A 148 5.47 3.25 -5.11
CA ALA A 148 6.55 2.50 -5.73
C ALA A 148 7.93 3.01 -5.30
N ASN A 149 8.16 4.33 -5.28
CA ASN A 149 9.42 4.93 -4.83
C ASN A 149 9.76 4.53 -3.39
N ARG A 150 8.82 4.67 -2.46
CA ARG A 150 9.04 4.30 -1.06
C ARG A 150 9.24 2.81 -0.85
N ALA A 151 8.58 2.00 -1.65
CA ALA A 151 8.63 0.55 -1.54
C ALA A 151 9.88 -0.08 -2.16
N PHE A 152 10.54 0.61 -3.09
CA PHE A 152 11.84 0.21 -3.66
C PHE A 152 13.04 0.72 -2.84
N ASP A 153 12.79 1.33 -1.67
CA ASP A 153 13.85 1.90 -0.81
C ASP A 153 14.79 2.83 -1.59
N THR A 154 14.21 3.64 -2.46
CA THR A 154 14.95 4.70 -3.14
C THR A 154 15.27 5.83 -2.16
N ASP A 155 16.21 6.72 -2.50
CA ASP A 155 16.59 7.88 -1.67
C ASP A 155 15.43 8.87 -1.41
N GLY A 156 14.19 8.41 -1.62
CA GLY A 156 12.97 9.20 -1.50
C GLY A 156 12.85 10.26 -2.60
N LEU A 157 11.94 11.20 -2.40
CA LEU A 157 11.72 12.32 -3.30
C LEU A 157 12.51 13.58 -2.86
N GLY A 158 13.41 13.41 -1.92
CA GLY A 158 14.26 14.49 -1.41
C GLY A 158 13.55 15.44 -0.43
N PRO A 159 14.14 16.60 -0.13
CA PRO A 159 13.61 17.53 0.88
C PRO A 159 12.25 18.16 0.52
N ASP A 160 11.85 18.08 -0.74
CA ASP A 160 10.58 18.64 -1.22
C ASP A 160 9.40 17.63 -1.08
N GLU A 161 9.64 16.44 -0.50
CA GLU A 161 8.65 15.38 -0.34
C GLU A 161 7.33 15.88 0.26
N PRO A 162 7.27 16.67 1.34
CA PRO A 162 6.02 17.20 1.88
C PRO A 162 5.27 18.11 0.90
N ALA A 163 5.99 18.96 0.16
CA ALA A 163 5.37 19.85 -0.82
C ALA A 163 4.79 19.07 -2.01
N ILE A 164 5.45 17.98 -2.41
CA ILE A 164 4.94 17.07 -3.45
C ILE A 164 3.67 16.36 -2.97
N ALA A 165 3.63 15.89 -1.73
CA ALA A 165 2.45 15.28 -1.15
C ALA A 165 1.25 16.25 -1.13
N ASP A 166 1.46 17.48 -0.67
CA ASP A 166 0.43 18.54 -0.66
C ASP A 166 -0.06 18.86 -2.07
N LEU A 167 0.85 18.88 -3.05
CA LEU A 167 0.51 19.08 -4.44
C LEU A 167 -0.39 17.96 -4.98
N ILE A 168 -0.04 16.70 -4.71
CA ILE A 168 -0.85 15.54 -5.12
C ILE A 168 -2.26 15.64 -4.55
N VAL A 169 -2.40 15.97 -3.27
CA VAL A 169 -3.70 16.17 -2.62
C VAL A 169 -4.48 17.31 -3.26
N SER A 170 -3.81 18.46 -3.57
CA SER A 170 -4.48 19.60 -4.20
C SER A 170 -5.04 19.27 -5.60
N LEU A 171 -4.37 18.40 -6.35
CA LEU A 171 -4.85 17.92 -7.64
C LEU A 171 -6.15 17.10 -7.52
N VAL A 172 -6.35 16.37 -6.41
CA VAL A 172 -7.61 15.65 -6.14
C VAL A 172 -8.78 16.61 -6.05
N ALA A 173 -8.60 17.75 -5.37
CA ALA A 173 -9.60 18.80 -5.25
C ALA A 173 -9.81 19.62 -6.56
N GLY A 174 -9.03 19.35 -7.60
CA GLY A 174 -9.09 20.06 -8.87
C GLY A 174 -8.32 21.39 -8.86
N ASN A 175 -7.55 21.66 -7.82
CA ASN A 175 -6.72 22.85 -7.70
C ASN A 175 -5.42 22.65 -8.47
N LEU A 176 -5.22 23.43 -9.52
CA LEU A 176 -3.92 23.50 -10.19
C LEU A 176 -3.02 24.42 -9.36
N PRO A 177 -1.79 24.00 -9.05
CA PRO A 177 -0.85 24.84 -8.32
C PRO A 177 -0.53 26.10 -9.12
N ASP A 178 -0.39 27.21 -8.41
CA ASP A 178 0.07 28.45 -9.01
C ASP A 178 1.46 28.20 -9.62
N GLN A 179 1.68 28.62 -10.88
CA GLN A 179 2.95 28.41 -11.61
C GLN A 179 4.20 28.92 -10.86
N LYS A 180 4.02 29.70 -9.79
CA LYS A 180 5.09 30.22 -8.94
C LYS A 180 5.81 29.16 -8.11
N LEU A 181 5.20 28.00 -7.87
CA LEU A 181 5.81 26.89 -7.12
C LEU A 181 6.93 26.16 -7.89
N PHE A 182 7.02 26.37 -9.20
CA PHE A 182 7.98 25.68 -10.07
C PHE A 182 9.16 26.57 -10.52
N LYS A 183 9.42 27.68 -9.84
CA LYS A 183 10.66 28.39 -10.10
C LYS A 183 11.80 27.62 -9.43
N PRO A 184 12.79 27.12 -10.19
CA PRO A 184 14.01 26.62 -9.61
C PRO A 184 14.58 27.73 -8.71
N SER A 185 14.96 27.37 -7.48
CA SER A 185 15.69 28.32 -6.65
C SER A 185 16.95 28.70 -7.38
N ASP A 186 17.07 29.94 -7.84
CA ASP A 186 18.33 30.52 -8.29
C ASP A 186 19.30 30.40 -7.09
N LYS A 187 20.07 29.33 -7.08
CA LYS A 187 21.28 29.25 -6.26
C LYS A 187 22.46 29.47 -7.18
N ASP A 188 22.95 30.71 -7.09
CA ASP A 188 24.34 31.04 -7.43
C ASP A 188 25.34 30.14 -6.70
#